data_1f46253c0bd913ce8adbda3ac0faa533
#
_entry.id   1f46253c0bd913ce8adbda3ac0faa533
#
_cell.length_a   1.000
_cell.length_b   1.000
_cell.length_c   1.000
_cell.angle_alpha   90.00
_cell.angle_beta   90.00
_cell.angle_gamma   90.00
#
_symmetry.space_group_name_H-M   'P 1'
#
loop_
_entity.id
_entity.type
_entity.pdbx_description
1 polymer ?
#
loop_
_entity_poly.entity_id
_entity_poly.type
_entity_poly.pdbx_seq_one_letter_code
_entity_poly.pdbx_strand_id
1 'polypeptide(L)'
;MSTQDGFATRAIHDGQQPDPLTGAVIPPIHLSTTFAQDGVGVLPGGFEYSRSGNPTRAVLETCLASLEGVDSEGQALIGVRAMAFASGLAASDAVLRSLLAPGDHLVIPNDAYGGTFRLVDAVL
;
A
#
# COMPACT_ATOMS: atom_id res chain seq x y z
N MET A 1 -6.57 -8.71 -14.26
CA MET A 1 -5.43 -9.20 -15.06
C MET A 1 -5.12 -10.61 -14.59
N SER A 2 -4.53 -11.44 -15.44
CA SER A 2 -4.39 -12.86 -15.13
C SER A 2 -3.14 -13.07 -14.27
N THR A 3 -3.22 -13.98 -13.28
CA THR A 3 -2.09 -14.45 -12.46
C THR A 3 -0.98 -15.11 -13.29
N GLN A 4 -1.15 -15.22 -14.60
CA GLN A 4 -0.18 -15.76 -15.55
C GLN A 4 0.80 -14.72 -16.10
N ASP A 5 0.59 -13.42 -15.81
CA ASP A 5 1.49 -12.37 -16.30
C ASP A 5 2.82 -12.39 -15.50
N GLY A 6 3.94 -12.35 -16.23
CA GLY A 6 5.27 -12.31 -15.62
C GLY A 6 5.51 -11.04 -14.79
N PHE A 7 6.50 -11.08 -13.91
CA PHE A 7 6.85 -9.96 -13.02
C PHE A 7 6.98 -8.62 -13.75
N ALA A 8 7.68 -8.57 -14.89
CA ALA A 8 7.88 -7.34 -15.65
C ALA A 8 6.56 -6.77 -16.20
N THR A 9 5.65 -7.63 -16.65
CA THR A 9 4.32 -7.21 -17.12
C THR A 9 3.49 -6.65 -15.98
N ARG A 10 3.47 -7.31 -14.85
CA ARG A 10 2.77 -6.83 -13.64
C ARG A 10 3.32 -5.51 -13.14
N ALA A 11 4.65 -5.33 -13.11
CA ALA A 11 5.29 -4.08 -12.70
C ALA A 11 4.89 -2.86 -13.56
N ILE A 12 4.49 -3.10 -14.82
CA ILE A 12 4.09 -2.03 -15.74
C ILE A 12 2.57 -1.82 -15.71
N HIS A 13 1.78 -2.87 -15.55
CA HIS A 13 0.34 -2.81 -15.82
C HIS A 13 -0.56 -2.94 -14.59
N ASP A 14 -0.12 -3.62 -13.53
CA ASP A 14 -0.98 -3.86 -12.37
C ASP A 14 -1.23 -2.57 -11.59
N GLY A 15 -2.49 -2.34 -11.26
CA GLY A 15 -2.95 -1.10 -10.63
C GLY A 15 -3.13 0.08 -11.60
N GLN A 16 -2.65 -0.04 -12.85
CA GLN A 16 -2.65 1.04 -13.85
C GLN A 16 -3.71 0.78 -14.93
N GLN A 17 -4.98 0.73 -14.54
CA GLN A 17 -6.06 0.65 -15.50
C GLN A 17 -6.20 1.99 -16.24
N PRO A 18 -6.48 1.98 -17.56
CA PRO A 18 -6.78 3.20 -18.30
C PRO A 18 -7.91 4.00 -17.66
N ASP A 19 -7.76 5.33 -17.64
CA ASP A 19 -8.78 6.22 -17.09
C ASP A 19 -10.12 6.03 -17.83
N PRO A 20 -11.21 5.73 -17.12
CA PRO A 20 -12.49 5.39 -17.76
C PRO A 20 -13.16 6.59 -18.46
N LEU A 21 -12.79 7.82 -18.13
CA LEU A 21 -13.35 9.03 -18.72
C LEU A 21 -12.61 9.45 -19.97
N THR A 22 -11.29 9.35 -19.97
CA THR A 22 -10.43 9.89 -21.03
C THR A 22 -9.75 8.81 -21.87
N GLY A 23 -9.69 7.57 -21.37
CA GLY A 23 -8.90 6.50 -21.99
C GLY A 23 -7.39 6.66 -21.81
N ALA A 24 -6.94 7.59 -20.96
CA ALA A 24 -5.52 7.79 -20.69
C ALA A 24 -4.90 6.50 -20.12
N VAL A 25 -3.81 6.02 -20.73
CA VAL A 25 -3.13 4.77 -20.33
C VAL A 25 -2.37 4.91 -19.03
N ILE A 26 -1.90 6.11 -18.72
CA ILE A 26 -1.28 6.43 -17.44
C ILE A 26 -2.34 7.05 -16.53
N PRO A 27 -2.56 6.49 -15.34
CA PRO A 27 -3.54 7.04 -14.39
C PRO A 27 -3.26 8.50 -14.06
N PRO A 28 -4.27 9.38 -14.00
CA PRO A 28 -4.08 10.78 -13.64
C PRO A 28 -3.61 10.93 -12.19
N ILE A 29 -2.91 12.02 -11.91
CA ILE A 29 -2.52 12.40 -10.55
C ILE A 29 -3.71 13.12 -9.89
N HIS A 30 -4.26 12.52 -8.84
CA HIS A 30 -5.37 13.09 -8.07
C HIS A 30 -4.85 13.96 -6.92
N LEU A 31 -4.93 15.27 -7.06
CA LEU A 31 -4.56 16.25 -6.04
C LEU A 31 -5.71 16.58 -5.08
N SER A 32 -6.91 16.03 -5.33
CA SER A 32 -8.09 16.28 -4.49
C SER A 32 -7.86 15.78 -3.06
N THR A 33 -8.30 16.56 -2.08
CA THR A 33 -8.32 16.16 -0.67
C THR A 33 -9.59 15.42 -0.29
N THR A 34 -10.74 15.79 -0.90
CA THR A 34 -12.07 15.28 -0.55
C THR A 34 -12.77 14.79 -1.82
N PHE A 35 -13.52 13.72 -1.69
CA PHE A 35 -14.28 13.10 -2.78
C PHE A 35 -15.78 13.19 -2.51
N ALA A 36 -16.58 13.25 -3.57
CA ALA A 36 -18.03 13.33 -3.47
C ALA A 36 -18.61 12.05 -2.87
N GLN A 37 -19.67 12.20 -2.09
CA GLN A 37 -20.46 11.12 -1.54
C GLN A 37 -21.91 11.27 -2.00
N ASP A 38 -22.57 10.17 -2.31
CA ASP A 38 -24.00 10.13 -2.66
C ASP A 38 -24.92 10.13 -1.43
N GLY A 39 -24.33 10.00 -0.25
CA GLY A 39 -24.97 10.02 1.07
C GLY A 39 -23.91 9.78 2.13
N VAL A 40 -24.24 9.88 3.41
CA VAL A 40 -23.30 9.68 4.51
C VAL A 40 -22.69 8.27 4.42
N GLY A 41 -21.38 8.20 4.15
CA GLY A 41 -20.65 6.95 3.99
C GLY A 41 -20.91 6.20 2.67
N VAL A 42 -21.66 6.77 1.73
CA VAL A 42 -21.89 6.20 0.40
C VAL A 42 -20.86 6.78 -0.58
N LEU A 43 -19.84 5.99 -0.90
CA LEU A 43 -18.65 6.41 -1.65
C LEU A 43 -18.70 5.83 -3.07
N PRO A 44 -19.24 6.53 -4.09
CA PRO A 44 -19.37 5.99 -5.44
C PRO A 44 -18.03 5.60 -6.08
N GLY A 45 -16.95 6.35 -5.77
CA GLY A 45 -15.59 6.04 -6.23
C GLY A 45 -14.75 5.25 -5.22
N GLY A 46 -15.31 4.87 -4.07
CA GLY A 46 -14.58 4.18 -3.00
C GLY A 46 -13.63 5.07 -2.18
N PHE A 47 -13.58 6.37 -2.48
CA PHE A 47 -12.71 7.34 -1.79
C PHE A 47 -13.55 8.39 -1.07
N GLU A 48 -13.11 8.79 0.11
CA GLU A 48 -13.72 9.84 0.93
C GLU A 48 -12.77 11.04 1.08
N TYR A 49 -11.56 10.76 1.53
CA TYR A 49 -10.54 11.76 1.85
C TYR A 49 -9.15 11.21 1.58
N SER A 50 -8.25 12.03 1.01
CA SER A 50 -6.93 11.58 0.55
C SER A 50 -6.01 11.02 1.64
N ARG A 51 -6.21 11.39 2.92
CA ARG A 51 -5.46 10.81 4.04
C ARG A 51 -5.82 9.33 4.24
N SER A 52 -7.10 8.98 4.14
CA SER A 52 -7.57 7.60 4.26
C SER A 52 -7.41 6.80 2.97
N GLY A 53 -7.66 7.44 1.81
CA GLY A 53 -7.53 6.80 0.50
C GLY A 53 -7.41 7.81 -0.63
N ASN A 54 -6.51 7.56 -1.59
CA ASN A 54 -6.33 8.41 -2.77
C ASN A 54 -6.08 7.52 -4.00
N PRO A 55 -6.73 7.77 -5.15
CA PRO A 55 -6.55 6.95 -6.35
C PRO A 55 -5.09 6.83 -6.80
N THR A 56 -4.31 7.91 -6.75
CA THR A 56 -2.88 7.87 -7.13
C THR A 56 -2.07 6.96 -6.23
N ARG A 57 -2.30 7.00 -4.90
CA ARG A 57 -1.64 6.09 -3.96
C ARG A 57 -2.10 4.66 -4.14
N ALA A 58 -3.39 4.44 -4.42
CA ALA A 58 -3.95 3.11 -4.64
C ALA A 58 -3.33 2.39 -5.84
N VAL A 59 -2.95 3.11 -6.90
CA VAL A 59 -2.20 2.55 -8.05
C VAL A 59 -0.89 1.92 -7.59
N LEU A 60 -0.09 2.64 -6.80
CA LEU A 60 1.18 2.13 -6.28
C LEU A 60 0.95 0.93 -5.34
N GLU A 61 0.02 1.04 -4.41
CA GLU A 61 -0.30 -0.01 -3.44
C GLU A 61 -0.79 -1.29 -4.14
N THR A 62 -1.61 -1.16 -5.18
CA THR A 62 -2.08 -2.30 -5.98
C THR A 62 -0.93 -2.96 -6.74
N CYS A 63 -0.06 -2.19 -7.37
CA CYS A 63 1.11 -2.69 -8.08
C CYS A 63 2.04 -3.47 -7.12
N LEU A 64 2.39 -2.89 -5.98
CA LEU A 64 3.25 -3.53 -4.99
C LEU A 64 2.62 -4.80 -4.42
N ALA A 65 1.32 -4.77 -4.09
CA ALA A 65 0.62 -5.96 -3.63
C ALA A 65 0.63 -7.09 -4.66
N SER A 66 0.51 -6.76 -5.96
CA SER A 66 0.62 -7.74 -7.04
C SER A 66 2.02 -8.35 -7.15
N LEU A 67 3.07 -7.54 -7.00
CA LEU A 67 4.45 -8.01 -7.14
C LEU A 67 4.92 -8.86 -5.97
N GLU A 68 4.59 -8.46 -4.74
CA GLU A 68 5.00 -9.12 -3.50
C GLU A 68 4.03 -10.25 -3.09
N GLY A 69 2.78 -10.18 -3.49
CA GLY A 69 1.71 -11.10 -3.11
C GLY A 69 1.68 -12.37 -3.95
N VAL A 70 2.82 -13.03 -4.10
CA VAL A 70 2.94 -14.33 -4.80
C VAL A 70 3.68 -15.33 -3.94
N ASP A 71 3.37 -16.62 -4.13
CA ASP A 71 4.12 -17.71 -3.53
C ASP A 71 5.43 -18.00 -4.28
N SER A 72 6.17 -19.02 -3.83
CA SER A 72 7.44 -19.45 -4.45
C SER A 72 7.29 -19.93 -5.90
N GLU A 73 6.08 -20.25 -6.33
CA GLU A 73 5.75 -20.70 -7.70
C GLU A 73 5.21 -19.53 -8.56
N GLY A 74 5.12 -18.32 -7.99
CA GLY A 74 4.61 -17.13 -8.67
C GLY A 74 3.08 -17.06 -8.75
N GLN A 75 2.36 -17.88 -7.97
CA GLN A 75 0.90 -17.82 -7.90
C GLN A 75 0.45 -16.71 -6.96
N ALA A 76 -0.59 -15.98 -7.33
CA ALA A 76 -1.12 -14.89 -6.51
C ALA A 76 -1.69 -15.40 -5.18
N LEU A 77 -1.23 -14.81 -4.09
CA LEU A 77 -1.78 -15.02 -2.75
C LEU A 77 -3.06 -14.19 -2.57
N ILE A 78 -4.08 -14.82 -2.00
CA ILE A 78 -5.38 -14.16 -1.77
C ILE A 78 -5.27 -13.20 -0.57
N GLY A 79 -5.79 -11.98 -0.73
CA GLY A 79 -5.95 -11.02 0.36
C GLY A 79 -4.70 -10.21 0.70
N VAL A 80 -3.62 -10.34 -0.07
CA VAL A 80 -2.43 -9.49 0.11
C VAL A 80 -2.76 -8.05 -0.25
N ARG A 81 -2.32 -7.13 0.60
CA ARG A 81 -2.44 -5.68 0.40
C ARG A 81 -1.11 -5.01 0.70
N ALA A 82 -0.79 -3.96 -0.04
CA ALA A 82 0.31 -3.07 0.28
C ALA A 82 -0.22 -1.75 0.84
N MET A 83 0.56 -1.12 1.68
CA MET A 83 0.30 0.22 2.23
C MET A 83 1.54 1.08 2.03
N ALA A 84 1.40 2.20 1.34
CA ALA A 84 2.49 3.13 1.09
C ALA A 84 2.58 4.20 2.18
N PHE A 85 3.79 4.45 2.66
CA PHE A 85 4.10 5.45 3.70
C PHE A 85 5.09 6.48 3.16
N ALA A 86 5.09 7.67 3.76
CA ALA A 86 6.01 8.74 3.39
C ALA A 86 7.49 8.46 3.76
N SER A 87 7.74 7.46 4.61
CA SER A 87 9.08 7.00 4.95
C SER A 87 9.07 5.55 5.42
N GLY A 88 10.22 4.86 5.29
CA GLY A 88 10.38 3.51 5.81
C GLY A 88 10.23 3.44 7.34
N LEU A 89 10.62 4.48 8.07
CA LEU A 89 10.43 4.53 9.51
C LEU A 89 8.95 4.63 9.89
N ALA A 90 8.15 5.37 9.14
CA ALA A 90 6.70 5.43 9.33
C ALA A 90 6.05 4.06 9.07
N ALA A 91 6.52 3.33 8.05
CA ALA A 91 6.08 1.96 7.80
C ALA A 91 6.45 1.02 8.96
N SER A 92 7.70 1.10 9.46
CA SER A 92 8.16 0.31 10.59
C SER A 92 7.35 0.59 11.87
N ASP A 93 7.11 1.86 12.19
CA ASP A 93 6.29 2.26 13.35
C ASP A 93 4.85 1.73 13.23
N ALA A 94 4.24 1.87 12.05
CA ALA A 94 2.89 1.37 11.80
C ALA A 94 2.81 -0.15 11.97
N VAL A 95 3.77 -0.92 11.45
CA VAL A 95 3.81 -2.38 11.59
C VAL A 95 3.95 -2.77 13.06
N LEU A 96 4.93 -2.19 13.77
CA LEU A 96 5.20 -2.54 15.16
C LEU A 96 3.98 -2.25 16.05
N ARG A 97 3.40 -1.04 15.96
CA ARG A 97 2.22 -0.67 16.75
C ARG A 97 0.95 -1.42 16.39
N SER A 98 0.86 -1.96 15.17
CA SER A 98 -0.31 -2.74 14.74
C SER A 98 -0.25 -4.19 15.19
N LEU A 99 0.94 -4.74 15.37
CA LEU A 99 1.14 -6.16 15.66
C LEU A 99 1.54 -6.45 17.11
N LEU A 100 2.08 -5.45 17.82
CA LEU A 100 2.62 -5.63 19.17
C LEU A 100 1.82 -4.85 20.20
N ALA A 101 1.64 -5.45 21.38
CA ALA A 101 1.13 -4.82 22.57
C ALA A 101 2.25 -4.61 23.61
N PRO A 102 2.07 -3.73 24.61
CA PRO A 102 3.04 -3.58 25.70
C PRO A 102 3.33 -4.90 26.40
N GLY A 103 4.60 -5.28 26.45
CA GLY A 103 5.08 -6.55 27.03
C GLY A 103 5.33 -7.66 26.01
N ASP A 104 5.00 -7.46 24.77
CA ASP A 104 5.34 -8.41 23.69
C ASP A 104 6.85 -8.41 23.40
N HIS A 105 7.34 -9.51 22.85
CA HIS A 105 8.76 -9.70 22.56
C HIS A 105 9.05 -9.40 21.10
N LEU A 106 9.99 -8.48 20.85
CA LEU A 106 10.46 -8.13 19.50
C LEU A 106 11.92 -8.53 19.32
N VAL A 107 12.23 -9.22 18.25
CA VAL A 107 13.60 -9.57 17.84
C VAL A 107 13.96 -8.80 16.57
N ILE A 108 15.02 -8.02 16.62
CA ILE A 108 15.58 -7.28 15.48
C ILE A 108 17.07 -7.62 15.32
N PRO A 109 17.68 -7.48 14.13
CA PRO A 109 19.10 -7.65 13.95
C PRO A 109 19.87 -6.55 14.70
N ASN A 110 21.07 -6.86 15.18
CA ASN A 110 21.91 -5.92 15.91
C ASN A 110 22.48 -4.80 15.02
N ASP A 111 22.46 -4.95 13.72
CA ASP A 111 22.84 -3.99 12.69
C ASP A 111 21.63 -3.33 12.01
N ALA A 112 20.49 -3.33 12.68
CA ALA A 112 19.28 -2.68 12.18
C ALA A 112 19.52 -1.19 11.86
N TYR A 113 18.77 -0.67 10.90
CA TYR A 113 18.79 0.76 10.58
C TYR A 113 18.64 1.60 11.87
N GLY A 114 19.55 2.56 12.08
CA GLY A 114 19.62 3.31 13.32
C GLY A 114 18.33 4.08 13.71
N GLY A 115 17.48 4.41 12.74
CA GLY A 115 16.15 4.96 13.00
C GLY A 115 15.21 3.94 13.64
N THR A 116 15.19 2.71 13.13
CA THR A 116 14.40 1.60 13.68
C THR A 116 14.91 1.23 15.07
N PHE A 117 16.24 1.15 15.26
CA PHE A 117 16.82 0.91 16.57
C PHE A 117 16.35 1.95 17.60
N ARG A 118 16.47 3.24 17.28
CA ARG A 118 16.00 4.33 18.17
C ARG A 118 14.50 4.29 18.44
N LEU A 119 13.70 3.91 17.43
CA LEU A 119 12.26 3.77 17.60
C LEU A 119 11.95 2.71 18.66
N VAL A 120 12.60 1.55 18.56
CA VAL A 120 12.36 0.42 19.47
C VAL A 120 12.93 0.69 20.87
N ASP A 121 14.15 1.24 20.96
CA ASP A 121 14.88 1.42 22.24
C ASP A 121 14.37 2.62 23.06
N ALA A 122 13.92 3.69 22.41
CA ALA A 122 13.62 4.95 23.08
C ALA A 122 12.14 5.38 23.00
N VAL A 123 11.33 4.78 22.15
CA VAL A 123 9.95 5.23 21.90
C VAL A 123 8.91 4.13 22.15
N LEU A 124 9.19 2.88 21.86
CA LEU A 124 8.31 1.75 22.07
C LEU A 124 8.62 0.99 23.36
#